data_ac30a06b707ac91003cca2b50001fdc4
#
_entry.id   ac30a06b707ac91003cca2b50001fdc4
#
_cell.length_a   1.000
_cell.length_b   1.000
_cell.length_c   1.000
_cell.angle_alpha   90.00
_cell.angle_beta   90.00
_cell.angle_gamma   90.00
#
_symmetry.space_group_name_H-M   'P 1'
#
loop_
_entity.id
_entity.type
_entity.pdbx_description
1 polymer ?
#
loop_
_entity_poly.entity_id
_entity_poly.type
_entity_poly.pdbx_seq_one_letter_code
_entity_poly.pdbx_strand_id
1 'polypeptide(L)'
;NNISTDTAALNFIVSEYEYARDRSDFNTTFGSYTINEDGSEQIGNVFDIYADADIHSVKVYIDETTSLNAQAKVVMNSRTDGSAVINYEDETNTINVGQYRGQWVDFTFISPYPAFAGQILLPTVYAEFSIGADLVVIGRSGMSEAGETMLQDIDGLQPNGNPGDWYYTTSTPMIRLNFDPNAQGPLSIDENENIKFNIYPNPNNGIFSLKINEVENSDLLLNVNNVLGQVVYSE
;
A
#
# COMPACT_ATOMS: atom_id res chain seq x y z
N ASN A 1 28.96 42.53 22.74
CA ASN A 1 28.37 41.73 21.65
C ASN A 1 28.07 40.34 22.20
N ASN A 2 26.81 40.11 22.56
CA ASN A 2 26.34 38.77 22.86
C ASN A 2 26.08 38.07 21.51
N ILE A 3 26.95 37.13 21.16
CA ILE A 3 26.69 36.19 20.08
C ILE A 3 25.84 35.08 20.73
N SER A 4 24.55 35.08 20.45
CA SER A 4 23.71 33.91 20.76
C SER A 4 23.98 32.85 19.68
N THR A 5 24.58 31.77 20.05
CA THR A 5 24.68 30.59 19.17
C THR A 5 23.37 29.81 19.28
N ASP A 6 22.60 29.78 18.21
CA ASP A 6 21.44 28.94 18.08
C ASP A 6 21.90 27.59 17.55
N THR A 7 21.61 26.52 18.29
CA THR A 7 21.98 25.15 17.87
C THR A 7 20.71 24.42 17.46
N ALA A 8 20.56 24.19 16.17
CA ALA A 8 19.53 23.30 15.68
C ALA A 8 20.10 21.86 15.61
N ALA A 9 19.44 20.90 16.27
CA ALA A 9 19.74 19.49 16.15
C ALA A 9 18.77 18.87 15.15
N LEU A 10 19.30 18.27 14.10
CA LEU A 10 18.53 17.46 13.15
C LEU A 10 18.84 16.00 13.43
N ASN A 11 17.83 15.26 13.86
CA ASN A 11 17.90 13.80 14.00
C ASN A 11 17.42 13.16 12.71
N PHE A 12 18.18 12.22 12.18
CA PHE A 12 17.79 11.39 11.06
C PHE A 12 18.15 9.93 11.36
N ILE A 13 17.36 9.02 10.82
CA ILE A 13 17.61 7.58 10.91
C ILE A 13 18.15 7.13 9.56
N VAL A 14 19.29 6.45 9.57
CA VAL A 14 19.81 5.75 8.39
C VAL A 14 19.31 4.31 8.45
N SER A 15 18.50 3.92 7.50
CA SER A 15 18.03 2.55 7.31
C SER A 15 18.78 1.91 6.16
N GLU A 16 18.95 0.59 6.23
CA GLU A 16 19.64 -0.15 5.18
C GLU A 16 18.78 -0.29 3.91
N TYR A 17 17.47 -0.38 4.09
CA TYR A 17 16.55 -0.73 3.01
C TYR A 17 15.41 0.26 2.79
N GLU A 18 15.15 1.18 3.70
CA GLU A 18 14.01 2.08 3.57
C GLU A 18 14.44 3.48 3.12
N TYR A 19 13.77 4.01 2.11
CA TYR A 19 13.85 5.42 1.76
C TYR A 19 12.56 6.11 2.17
N ALA A 20 12.64 6.90 3.24
CA ALA A 20 11.52 7.60 3.87
C ALA A 20 11.62 9.12 3.65
N ARG A 21 10.47 9.76 3.51
CA ARG A 21 10.34 11.22 3.57
C ARG A 21 9.60 11.67 4.83
N ASP A 22 8.89 10.76 5.48
CA ASP A 22 8.22 11.01 6.75
C ASP A 22 9.23 11.04 7.91
N ARG A 23 8.81 11.63 9.02
CA ARG A 23 9.63 11.69 10.24
C ARG A 23 9.49 10.40 11.02
N SER A 24 10.46 9.51 10.87
CA SER A 24 10.47 8.18 11.47
C SER A 24 10.75 8.14 12.98
N ASP A 25 11.24 9.24 13.55
CA ASP A 25 11.52 9.39 14.97
C ASP A 25 10.24 9.51 15.84
N PHE A 26 9.10 9.70 15.20
CA PHE A 26 7.80 9.75 15.86
C PHE A 26 7.01 8.50 15.50
N ASN A 27 6.86 7.59 16.45
CA ASN A 27 5.91 6.46 16.36
C ASN A 27 4.44 6.92 16.41
N THR A 28 4.20 8.21 16.25
CA THR A 28 2.87 8.81 16.28
C THR A 28 2.60 9.51 14.96
N THR A 29 1.46 9.23 14.39
CA THR A 29 0.93 9.97 13.25
C THR A 29 0.61 11.40 13.68
N PHE A 30 1.02 12.41 12.91
CA PHE A 30 0.60 13.80 13.11
C PHE A 30 -0.75 14.10 12.45
N GLY A 31 -1.60 13.11 12.33
CA GLY A 31 -2.85 13.13 11.64
C GLY A 31 -2.89 12.11 10.52
N SER A 32 -3.90 12.18 9.69
CA SER A 32 -4.14 11.21 8.64
C SER A 32 -4.61 11.87 7.35
N TYR A 33 -4.53 11.13 6.26
CA TYR A 33 -5.22 11.40 5.01
C TYR A 33 -6.29 10.35 4.81
N THR A 34 -7.52 10.78 4.59
CA THR A 34 -8.60 9.93 4.11
C THR A 34 -8.60 9.96 2.59
N ILE A 35 -8.45 8.81 1.98
CA ILE A 35 -8.53 8.65 0.53
C ILE A 35 -9.97 8.30 0.20
N ASN A 36 -10.57 8.90 -0.81
CA ASN A 36 -11.96 8.81 -1.28
C ASN A 36 -12.99 9.69 -0.55
N GLU A 37 -12.64 10.44 0.51
CA GLU A 37 -13.64 11.26 1.20
C GLU A 37 -14.08 12.48 0.37
N ASP A 38 -13.18 13.00 -0.45
CA ASP A 38 -13.35 14.24 -1.23
C ASP A 38 -13.07 14.08 -2.73
N GLY A 39 -13.12 12.84 -3.22
CA GLY A 39 -12.83 12.53 -4.63
C GLY A 39 -11.33 12.33 -4.93
N SER A 40 -10.47 12.40 -3.92
CA SER A 40 -9.06 12.05 -4.08
C SER A 40 -8.87 10.54 -3.97
N GLU A 41 -8.45 9.90 -5.04
CA GLU A 41 -8.33 8.44 -5.08
C GLU A 41 -6.91 7.94 -4.87
N GLN A 42 -5.90 8.79 -5.00
CA GLN A 42 -4.52 8.40 -4.70
C GLN A 42 -3.66 9.56 -4.21
N ILE A 43 -2.78 9.23 -3.26
CA ILE A 43 -1.82 10.15 -2.67
C ILE A 43 -0.47 9.48 -2.49
N GLY A 44 0.62 10.21 -2.71
CA GLY A 44 1.97 9.69 -2.54
C GLY A 44 3.04 10.73 -2.37
N ASN A 45 4.26 10.25 -2.10
CA ASN A 45 5.48 11.04 -2.00
C ASN A 45 6.32 10.93 -3.26
N VAL A 46 6.95 12.03 -3.64
CA VAL A 46 7.93 12.06 -4.73
C VAL A 46 9.30 11.68 -4.20
N PHE A 47 9.97 10.75 -4.86
CA PHE A 47 11.30 10.26 -4.52
C PHE A 47 12.28 10.45 -5.67
N ASP A 48 13.38 11.14 -5.41
CA ASP A 48 14.50 11.21 -6.34
C ASP A 48 15.38 9.98 -6.16
N ILE A 49 15.62 9.23 -7.22
CA ILE A 49 16.42 8.00 -7.17
C ILE A 49 17.88 8.34 -7.49
N TYR A 50 18.77 8.08 -6.54
CA TYR A 50 20.19 8.45 -6.64
C TYR A 50 21.11 7.30 -7.08
N ALA A 51 20.63 6.07 -7.01
CA ALA A 51 21.38 4.88 -7.43
C ALA A 51 20.42 3.83 -8.00
N ASP A 52 20.92 3.01 -8.90
CA ASP A 52 20.17 1.86 -9.42
C ASP A 52 19.90 0.87 -8.29
N ALA A 53 18.65 0.46 -8.12
CA ALA A 53 18.23 -0.50 -7.10
C ALA A 53 16.86 -1.10 -7.46
N ASP A 54 16.56 -2.27 -6.92
CA ASP A 54 15.26 -2.92 -7.04
C ASP A 54 14.37 -2.54 -5.85
N ILE A 55 13.20 -1.99 -6.12
CA ILE A 55 12.17 -1.72 -5.11
C ILE A 55 11.32 -2.97 -4.96
N HIS A 56 11.37 -3.61 -3.78
CA HIS A 56 10.65 -4.85 -3.51
C HIS A 56 9.23 -4.60 -3.00
N SER A 57 9.05 -3.53 -2.22
CA SER A 57 7.75 -3.12 -1.71
C SER A 57 7.68 -1.62 -1.46
N VAL A 58 6.47 -1.15 -1.23
CA VAL A 58 6.20 0.19 -0.69
C VAL A 58 5.55 0.02 0.67
N LYS A 59 6.15 0.57 1.72
CA LYS A 59 5.61 0.54 3.09
C LYS A 59 4.67 1.71 3.29
N VAL A 60 3.48 1.42 3.80
CA VAL A 60 2.45 2.42 4.10
C VAL A 60 1.96 2.23 5.53
N TYR A 61 1.84 3.31 6.29
CA TYR A 61 1.21 3.26 7.60
C TYR A 61 -0.30 3.41 7.47
N ILE A 62 -1.03 2.35 7.80
CA ILE A 62 -2.49 2.33 7.80
C ILE A 62 -3.01 2.89 9.13
N ASP A 63 -3.77 3.97 9.07
CA ASP A 63 -4.32 4.61 10.27
C ASP A 63 -5.39 3.74 10.93
N GLU A 64 -5.54 3.88 12.27
CA GLU A 64 -6.52 3.12 13.06
C GLU A 64 -7.97 3.36 12.63
N THR A 65 -8.25 4.49 12.00
CA THR A 65 -9.57 4.89 11.54
C THR A 65 -9.97 4.32 10.18
N THR A 66 -9.07 3.58 9.51
CA THR A 66 -9.38 2.86 8.27
C THR A 66 -10.55 1.90 8.48
N SER A 67 -11.46 1.82 7.51
CA SER A 67 -12.60 0.89 7.55
C SER A 67 -12.16 -0.57 7.48
N LEU A 68 -12.89 -1.47 8.13
CA LEU A 68 -12.51 -2.90 8.23
C LEU A 68 -12.40 -3.60 6.88
N ASN A 69 -13.22 -3.22 5.91
CA ASN A 69 -13.25 -3.83 4.59
C ASN A 69 -12.52 -3.00 3.53
N ALA A 70 -11.86 -1.92 3.95
CA ALA A 70 -11.16 -1.04 3.03
C ALA A 70 -10.07 -1.78 2.27
N GLN A 71 -10.03 -1.57 0.96
CA GLN A 71 -9.07 -2.18 0.05
C GLN A 71 -8.22 -1.10 -0.60
N ALA A 72 -6.93 -1.40 -0.73
CA ALA A 72 -5.99 -0.49 -1.36
C ALA A 72 -4.89 -1.27 -2.10
N LYS A 73 -4.27 -0.58 -3.04
CA LYS A 73 -3.03 -0.98 -3.70
C LYS A 73 -2.07 0.19 -3.74
N VAL A 74 -0.84 -0.06 -4.07
CA VAL A 74 0.12 0.98 -4.42
C VAL A 74 0.27 1.01 -5.93
N VAL A 75 0.19 2.22 -6.49
CA VAL A 75 0.50 2.49 -7.90
C VAL A 75 1.84 3.20 -7.95
N MET A 76 2.79 2.64 -8.68
CA MET A 76 4.05 3.29 -8.97
C MET A 76 3.88 4.19 -10.18
N ASN A 77 4.17 5.47 -9.98
CA ASN A 77 4.18 6.44 -11.05
C ASN A 77 5.59 7.03 -11.19
N SER A 78 5.85 7.67 -12.32
CA SER A 78 7.06 8.45 -12.55
C SER A 78 6.72 9.85 -13.08
N ARG A 79 7.68 10.76 -12.95
CA ARG A 79 7.63 12.06 -13.63
C ARG A 79 9.01 12.46 -14.13
N THR A 80 9.04 13.29 -15.15
CA THR A 80 10.26 13.96 -15.60
C THR A 80 10.42 15.25 -14.82
N ASP A 81 11.64 15.60 -14.42
CA ASP A 81 11.94 16.85 -13.72
C ASP A 81 11.41 18.06 -14.50
N GLY A 82 10.76 18.98 -13.76
CA GLY A 82 10.12 20.16 -14.34
C GLY A 82 8.84 19.88 -15.14
N SER A 83 8.38 18.62 -15.25
CA SER A 83 7.14 18.26 -15.93
C SER A 83 5.98 18.12 -14.95
N ALA A 84 4.80 18.56 -15.38
CA ALA A 84 3.55 18.28 -14.67
C ALA A 84 2.95 16.90 -15.04
N VAL A 85 3.52 16.21 -16.05
CA VAL A 85 3.01 14.92 -16.51
C VAL A 85 3.50 13.83 -15.58
N ILE A 86 2.56 13.06 -15.05
CA ILE A 86 2.79 11.88 -14.23
C ILE A 86 2.38 10.66 -15.06
N ASN A 87 3.28 9.69 -15.16
CA ASN A 87 3.11 8.48 -15.95
C ASN A 87 2.95 7.28 -15.03
N TYR A 88 2.00 6.42 -15.35
CA TYR A 88 1.87 5.10 -14.71
C TYR A 88 3.04 4.20 -15.13
N GLU A 89 3.59 3.46 -14.19
CA GLU A 89 4.71 2.53 -14.41
C GLU A 89 4.34 1.08 -14.04
N ASP A 90 3.83 0.87 -12.81
CA ASP A 90 3.52 -0.46 -12.27
C ASP A 90 2.54 -0.36 -11.10
N GLU A 91 2.03 -1.50 -10.61
CA GLU A 91 1.18 -1.52 -9.41
C GLU A 91 1.33 -2.83 -8.62
N THR A 92 0.99 -2.78 -7.34
CA THR A 92 0.91 -3.97 -6.47
C THR A 92 -0.48 -4.61 -6.57
N ASN A 93 -0.61 -5.82 -6.03
CA ASN A 93 -1.94 -6.40 -5.83
C ASN A 93 -2.75 -5.56 -4.83
N THR A 94 -4.08 -5.53 -5.04
CA THR A 94 -5.01 -4.96 -4.06
C THR A 94 -5.09 -5.87 -2.83
N ILE A 95 -5.03 -5.26 -1.64
CA ILE A 95 -5.14 -5.98 -0.35
C ILE A 95 -6.19 -5.34 0.54
N ASN A 96 -6.79 -6.13 1.45
CA ASN A 96 -7.65 -5.59 2.50
C ASN A 96 -6.79 -4.94 3.59
N VAL A 97 -6.70 -3.61 3.57
CA VAL A 97 -5.90 -2.83 4.53
C VAL A 97 -6.58 -2.65 5.88
N GLY A 98 -7.88 -2.86 5.96
CA GLY A 98 -8.63 -2.77 7.22
C GLY A 98 -8.19 -3.78 8.29
N GLN A 99 -7.48 -4.84 7.91
CA GLN A 99 -6.90 -5.82 8.83
C GLN A 99 -5.60 -5.32 9.50
N TYR A 100 -4.99 -4.27 8.96
CA TYR A 100 -3.66 -3.77 9.36
C TYR A 100 -3.71 -2.37 9.97
N ARG A 101 -4.84 -1.98 10.55
CA ARG A 101 -5.02 -0.68 11.20
C ARG A 101 -4.02 -0.46 12.32
N GLY A 102 -3.46 0.74 12.38
CA GLY A 102 -2.43 1.11 13.35
C GLY A 102 -1.05 0.51 13.05
N GLN A 103 -0.79 0.02 11.84
CA GLN A 103 0.43 -0.70 11.50
C GLN A 103 1.04 -0.24 10.17
N TRP A 104 2.34 -0.50 10.02
CA TRP A 104 3.02 -0.44 8.74
C TRP A 104 2.73 -1.71 7.94
N VAL A 105 2.45 -1.54 6.66
CA VAL A 105 2.13 -2.63 5.73
C VAL A 105 3.04 -2.52 4.51
N ASP A 106 3.64 -3.62 4.11
CA ASP A 106 4.42 -3.73 2.88
C ASP A 106 3.50 -4.14 1.72
N PHE A 107 3.35 -3.25 0.75
CA PHE A 107 2.72 -3.55 -0.53
C PHE A 107 3.79 -4.05 -1.48
N THR A 108 3.86 -5.37 -1.70
CA THR A 108 4.89 -6.01 -2.52
C THR A 108 4.52 -6.01 -3.99
N PHE A 109 5.50 -5.75 -4.85
CA PHE A 109 5.35 -5.95 -6.28
C PHE A 109 5.42 -7.44 -6.63
N ILE A 110 4.76 -7.85 -7.70
CA ILE A 110 4.82 -9.25 -8.21
C ILE A 110 6.26 -9.59 -8.61
N SER A 111 6.95 -8.62 -9.22
CA SER A 111 8.39 -8.65 -9.45
C SER A 111 8.98 -7.34 -8.95
N PRO A 112 10.17 -7.34 -8.38
CA PRO A 112 10.78 -6.09 -7.93
C PRO A 112 10.80 -5.04 -9.04
N TYR A 113 10.42 -3.81 -8.71
CA TYR A 113 10.41 -2.70 -9.65
C TYR A 113 11.84 -2.15 -9.82
N PRO A 114 12.43 -2.17 -11.03
CA PRO A 114 13.77 -1.67 -11.25
C PRO A 114 13.77 -0.14 -11.26
N ALA A 115 14.40 0.47 -10.28
CA ALA A 115 14.60 1.92 -10.19
C ALA A 115 16.01 2.29 -10.65
N PHE A 116 16.13 3.35 -11.45
CA PHE A 116 17.40 3.80 -12.02
C PHE A 116 17.77 5.20 -11.51
N ALA A 117 19.06 5.42 -11.30
CA ALA A 117 19.58 6.73 -10.90
C ALA A 117 19.11 7.85 -11.85
N GLY A 118 18.61 8.92 -11.27
CA GLY A 118 18.05 10.06 -11.99
C GLY A 118 16.55 9.97 -12.30
N GLN A 119 15.91 8.86 -12.00
CA GLN A 119 14.44 8.78 -12.06
C GLN A 119 13.81 9.56 -10.89
N ILE A 120 12.62 10.09 -11.14
CA ILE A 120 11.74 10.65 -10.12
C ILE A 120 10.50 9.77 -10.05
N LEU A 121 10.35 9.05 -8.93
CA LEU A 121 9.25 8.12 -8.71
C LEU A 121 8.21 8.72 -7.75
N LEU A 122 6.96 8.33 -7.96
CA LEU A 122 5.82 8.73 -7.16
C LEU A 122 4.97 7.49 -6.83
N PRO A 123 5.35 6.69 -5.83
CA PRO A 123 4.47 5.66 -5.30
C PRO A 123 3.28 6.30 -4.62
N THR A 124 2.09 5.93 -5.02
CA THR A 124 0.82 6.43 -4.47
C THR A 124 -0.01 5.30 -3.89
N VAL A 125 -0.70 5.57 -2.78
CA VAL A 125 -1.75 4.68 -2.29
C VAL A 125 -3.03 5.00 -3.03
N TYR A 126 -3.57 4.00 -3.70
CA TYR A 126 -4.84 4.04 -4.42
C TYR A 126 -5.87 3.27 -3.60
N ALA A 127 -6.98 3.91 -3.27
CA ALA A 127 -8.09 3.24 -2.62
C ALA A 127 -8.98 2.58 -3.67
N GLU A 128 -9.14 1.26 -3.59
CA GLU A 128 -10.04 0.54 -4.45
C GLU A 128 -11.48 0.90 -4.10
N PHE A 129 -12.27 1.22 -5.10
CA PHE A 129 -13.63 1.71 -4.90
C PHE A 129 -14.54 0.60 -4.37
N SER A 130 -14.84 0.61 -3.09
CA SER A 130 -15.93 -0.17 -2.51
C SER A 130 -17.20 0.64 -2.56
N ILE A 131 -18.27 0.09 -3.10
CA ILE A 131 -19.59 0.71 -3.10
C ILE A 131 -20.06 0.91 -1.65
N GLY A 132 -19.82 2.10 -1.11
CA GLY A 132 -20.30 2.54 0.19
C GLY A 132 -19.25 2.59 1.29
N ALA A 133 -18.77 3.77 1.61
CA ALA A 133 -18.20 4.18 2.91
C ALA A 133 -16.99 3.42 3.49
N ASP A 134 -16.33 2.52 2.77
CA ASP A 134 -15.09 1.89 3.26
C ASP A 134 -13.91 2.82 2.96
N LEU A 135 -13.52 3.61 3.95
CA LEU A 135 -12.47 4.62 3.82
C LEU A 135 -11.09 4.01 4.05
N VAL A 136 -10.19 4.25 3.14
CA VAL A 136 -8.75 4.04 3.33
C VAL A 136 -8.17 5.29 3.98
N VAL A 137 -7.58 5.13 5.15
CA VAL A 137 -6.96 6.22 5.90
C VAL A 137 -5.50 5.88 6.14
N ILE A 138 -4.59 6.76 5.75
CA ILE A 138 -3.15 6.59 5.96
C ILE A 138 -2.59 7.66 6.86
N GLY A 139 -1.56 7.33 7.62
CA GLY A 139 -0.88 8.29 8.49
C GLY A 139 -0.16 9.36 7.69
N ARG A 140 -0.01 10.52 8.31
CA ARG A 140 0.86 11.60 7.82
C ARG A 140 1.79 12.08 8.91
N SER A 141 2.99 12.52 8.55
CA SER A 141 4.01 12.97 9.47
C SER A 141 4.90 14.03 8.82
N GLY A 142 5.08 15.12 9.52
CA GLY A 142 5.92 16.21 9.04
C GLY A 142 5.23 17.12 8.04
N MET A 143 6.03 18.01 7.49
CA MET A 143 5.63 18.97 6.45
C MET A 143 6.34 18.61 5.16
N SER A 144 5.67 18.81 4.04
CA SER A 144 6.27 18.72 2.71
C SER A 144 6.21 20.07 1.99
N GLU A 145 7.18 20.29 1.12
CA GLU A 145 7.21 21.45 0.22
C GLU A 145 6.36 21.19 -1.03
N ALA A 146 6.10 22.25 -1.78
CA ALA A 146 5.33 22.15 -3.02
C ALA A 146 5.98 21.17 -3.99
N GLY A 147 5.22 20.18 -4.44
CA GLY A 147 5.67 19.17 -5.40
C GLY A 147 6.40 17.97 -4.82
N GLU A 148 6.55 17.87 -3.49
CA GLU A 148 7.15 16.70 -2.80
C GLU A 148 6.11 15.63 -2.44
N THR A 149 4.86 16.04 -2.27
CA THR A 149 3.72 15.16 -2.01
C THR A 149 2.62 15.48 -2.99
N MET A 150 2.11 14.49 -3.68
CA MET A 150 1.13 14.64 -4.73
C MET A 150 -0.14 13.87 -4.41
N LEU A 151 -1.26 14.49 -4.74
CA LEU A 151 -2.62 13.98 -4.61
C LEU A 151 -3.28 14.07 -5.98
N GLN A 152 -3.91 13.00 -6.45
CA GLN A 152 -4.72 13.04 -7.65
C GLN A 152 -6.20 13.18 -7.31
N ASP A 153 -6.83 14.17 -7.88
CA ASP A 153 -8.29 14.38 -7.85
C ASP A 153 -8.93 13.73 -9.05
N ILE A 154 -9.38 12.49 -8.89
CA ILE A 154 -9.93 11.73 -10.01
C ILE A 154 -11.31 12.23 -10.42
N ASP A 155 -12.11 12.67 -9.46
CA ASP A 155 -13.50 13.09 -9.70
C ASP A 155 -13.64 14.58 -10.05
N GLY A 156 -12.56 15.38 -9.89
CA GLY A 156 -12.57 16.82 -10.17
C GLY A 156 -13.34 17.64 -9.13
N LEU A 157 -13.39 17.18 -7.88
CA LEU A 157 -14.09 17.83 -6.78
C LEU A 157 -13.31 18.97 -6.14
N GLN A 158 -12.01 19.08 -6.41
CA GLN A 158 -11.20 20.20 -5.92
C GLN A 158 -11.64 21.53 -6.58
N PRO A 159 -11.61 22.64 -5.85
CA PRO A 159 -12.01 23.94 -6.40
C PRO A 159 -11.20 24.30 -7.65
N ASN A 160 -11.87 24.46 -8.77
CA ASN A 160 -11.32 24.77 -10.09
C ASN A 160 -10.46 23.64 -10.72
N GLY A 161 -10.56 22.40 -10.20
CA GLY A 161 -9.90 21.23 -10.75
C GLY A 161 -10.68 20.58 -11.89
N ASN A 162 -9.99 19.75 -12.67
CA ASN A 162 -10.60 18.83 -13.60
C ASN A 162 -10.36 17.40 -13.13
N PRO A 163 -11.24 16.46 -13.48
CA PRO A 163 -11.00 15.05 -13.20
C PRO A 163 -9.61 14.59 -13.67
N GLY A 164 -8.86 13.99 -12.74
CA GLY A 164 -7.50 13.49 -13.00
C GLY A 164 -6.37 14.49 -12.76
N ASP A 165 -6.68 15.72 -12.38
CA ASP A 165 -5.65 16.72 -12.05
C ASP A 165 -4.86 16.32 -10.80
N TRP A 166 -3.58 16.71 -10.78
CA TRP A 166 -2.67 16.47 -9.66
C TRP A 166 -2.42 17.74 -8.86
N TYR A 167 -2.49 17.63 -7.56
CA TYR A 167 -2.24 18.69 -6.60
C TYR A 167 -1.10 18.30 -5.66
N TYR A 168 -0.45 19.27 -5.04
CA TYR A 168 0.48 19.00 -3.95
C TYR A 168 -0.20 19.24 -2.61
N THR A 169 0.27 18.55 -1.58
CA THR A 169 -0.13 18.78 -0.19
C THR A 169 1.04 19.33 0.62
N THR A 170 0.74 19.86 1.80
CA THR A 170 1.75 20.46 2.70
C THR A 170 2.16 19.53 3.84
N SER A 171 1.70 18.30 3.85
CA SER A 171 2.11 17.29 4.85
C SER A 171 2.46 15.99 4.15
N THR A 172 3.44 15.29 4.73
CA THR A 172 4.03 14.08 4.17
C THR A 172 3.20 12.87 4.57
N PRO A 173 2.59 12.11 3.63
CA PRO A 173 2.02 10.81 3.94
C PRO A 173 3.11 9.82 4.36
N MET A 174 2.77 8.91 5.26
CA MET A 174 3.68 7.89 5.75
C MET A 174 3.77 6.74 4.73
N ILE A 175 4.52 7.01 3.67
CA ILE A 175 4.77 6.12 2.54
C ILE A 175 6.29 6.09 2.30
N ARG A 176 6.87 4.89 2.23
CA ARG A 176 8.31 4.67 2.08
C ARG A 176 8.60 3.67 0.97
N LEU A 177 9.67 3.89 0.20
CA LEU A 177 10.22 2.85 -0.66
C LEU A 177 11.00 1.83 0.19
N ASN A 178 10.84 0.55 -0.12
CA ASN A 178 11.54 -0.53 0.57
C ASN A 178 12.31 -1.39 -0.44
N PHE A 179 13.62 -1.45 -0.23
CA PHE A 179 14.60 -2.17 -1.05
C PHE A 179 15.00 -3.51 -0.44
N ASP A 180 14.38 -3.94 0.67
CA ASP A 180 14.67 -5.22 1.30
C ASP A 180 14.19 -6.38 0.42
N PRO A 181 15.10 -7.23 -0.11
CA PRO A 181 14.74 -8.37 -0.93
C PRO A 181 13.93 -9.44 -0.18
N ASN A 182 13.89 -9.35 1.15
CA ASN A 182 13.09 -10.23 2.00
C ASN A 182 11.78 -9.59 2.47
N ALA A 183 11.43 -8.40 1.93
CA ALA A 183 10.15 -7.77 2.27
C ALA A 183 8.99 -8.74 2.01
N GLN A 184 8.22 -8.98 3.07
CA GLN A 184 7.03 -9.83 3.00
C GLN A 184 5.82 -8.91 3.02
N GLY A 185 5.09 -8.87 1.94
CA GLY A 185 3.75 -8.27 1.94
C GLY A 185 2.80 -9.04 2.85
N PRO A 186 1.65 -8.46 3.17
CA PRO A 186 0.58 -9.23 3.75
C PRO A 186 0.39 -10.49 2.91
N LEU A 187 0.35 -11.65 3.56
CA LEU A 187 -0.02 -12.86 2.87
C LEU A 187 -1.44 -12.64 2.33
N SER A 188 -1.55 -12.18 1.09
CA SER A 188 -2.80 -12.32 0.38
C SER A 188 -3.01 -13.82 0.27
N ILE A 189 -3.94 -14.34 1.03
CA ILE A 189 -4.61 -15.51 0.57
C ILE A 189 -5.33 -15.01 -0.67
N ASP A 190 -4.77 -15.26 -1.85
CA ASP A 190 -5.56 -15.22 -3.05
C ASP A 190 -6.71 -16.17 -2.77
N GLU A 191 -7.84 -15.62 -2.36
CA GLU A 191 -9.09 -16.32 -2.54
C GLU A 191 -9.20 -16.49 -4.05
N ASN A 192 -8.74 -17.63 -4.50
CA ASN A 192 -8.81 -18.01 -5.89
C ASN A 192 -10.30 -18.08 -6.19
N GLU A 193 -10.89 -16.93 -6.59
CA GLU A 193 -12.33 -16.79 -6.84
C GLU A 193 -12.82 -17.79 -7.88
N ASN A 194 -11.89 -18.48 -8.52
CA ASN A 194 -12.15 -19.48 -9.55
C ASN A 194 -12.39 -20.91 -9.00
N ILE A 195 -12.04 -21.19 -7.72
CA ILE A 195 -12.31 -22.53 -7.16
C ILE A 195 -13.53 -22.45 -6.25
N LYS A 196 -14.71 -22.62 -6.83
CA LYS A 196 -15.95 -22.78 -6.06
C LYS A 196 -16.08 -24.24 -5.65
N PHE A 197 -16.12 -24.48 -4.34
CA PHE A 197 -16.37 -25.81 -3.79
C PHE A 197 -17.57 -25.82 -2.86
N ASN A 198 -18.23 -26.95 -2.78
CA ASN A 198 -19.32 -27.18 -1.85
C ASN A 198 -19.09 -28.47 -1.07
N ILE A 199 -19.27 -28.42 0.23
CA ILE A 199 -19.22 -29.56 1.12
C ILE A 199 -20.64 -29.90 1.60
N TYR A 200 -21.10 -31.12 1.40
CA TYR A 200 -22.42 -31.52 1.85
C TYR A 200 -22.46 -33.03 2.27
N PRO A 201 -23.27 -33.38 3.27
CA PRO A 201 -23.96 -32.46 4.17
C PRO A 201 -22.99 -31.72 5.10
N ASN A 202 -23.37 -30.49 5.48
CA ASN A 202 -22.66 -29.73 6.50
C ASN A 202 -23.74 -29.12 7.44
N PRO A 203 -23.86 -29.52 8.72
CA PRO A 203 -22.99 -30.48 9.44
C PRO A 203 -23.08 -31.92 8.91
N ASN A 204 -22.02 -32.68 9.12
CA ASN A 204 -21.93 -34.10 8.74
C ASN A 204 -21.62 -35.01 9.95
N ASN A 205 -21.74 -36.32 9.77
CA ASN A 205 -21.45 -37.35 10.78
C ASN A 205 -20.17 -38.15 10.48
N GLY A 206 -19.22 -37.54 9.78
CA GLY A 206 -17.97 -38.14 9.36
C GLY A 206 -17.94 -38.57 7.88
N ILE A 207 -19.05 -38.42 7.16
CA ILE A 207 -19.13 -38.67 5.72
C ILE A 207 -19.65 -37.40 5.04
N PHE A 208 -18.90 -36.88 4.10
CA PHE A 208 -19.28 -35.73 3.30
C PHE A 208 -18.81 -35.92 1.85
N SER A 209 -19.41 -35.14 0.96
CA SER A 209 -18.99 -35.03 -0.43
C SER A 209 -18.43 -33.61 -0.65
N LEU A 210 -17.27 -33.54 -1.27
CA LEU A 210 -16.66 -32.29 -1.76
C LEU A 210 -16.95 -32.20 -3.26
N LYS A 211 -17.64 -31.13 -3.67
CA LYS A 211 -17.84 -30.82 -5.07
C LYS A 211 -17.03 -29.58 -5.42
N ILE A 212 -16.08 -29.71 -6.34
CA ILE A 212 -15.26 -28.64 -6.87
C ILE A 212 -15.79 -28.29 -8.25
N ASN A 213 -16.09 -27.03 -8.51
CA ASN A 213 -16.58 -26.56 -9.81
C ASN A 213 -15.42 -25.92 -10.59
N GLU A 214 -15.26 -26.35 -11.83
CA GLU A 214 -14.38 -25.75 -12.84
C GLU A 214 -12.91 -25.58 -12.41
N VAL A 215 -12.16 -26.68 -12.45
CA VAL A 215 -10.70 -26.62 -12.43
C VAL A 215 -10.21 -27.14 -13.78
N GLU A 216 -9.74 -26.24 -14.63
CA GLU A 216 -9.11 -26.60 -15.89
C GLU A 216 -7.64 -26.94 -15.67
N ASN A 217 -7.27 -28.22 -15.93
CA ASN A 217 -5.86 -28.70 -16.01
C ASN A 217 -4.93 -28.38 -14.83
N SER A 218 -5.40 -28.48 -13.59
CA SER A 218 -4.58 -28.30 -12.40
C SER A 218 -4.58 -29.54 -11.54
N ASP A 219 -3.42 -29.92 -11.02
CA ASP A 219 -3.32 -30.91 -9.96
C ASP A 219 -3.81 -30.27 -8.65
N LEU A 220 -4.77 -30.90 -8.00
CA LEU A 220 -5.32 -30.44 -6.72
C LEU A 220 -4.81 -31.33 -5.60
N LEU A 221 -4.36 -30.71 -4.52
CA LEU A 221 -4.02 -31.40 -3.29
C LEU A 221 -5.09 -31.08 -2.24
N LEU A 222 -5.81 -32.09 -1.79
CA LEU A 222 -6.77 -31.97 -0.71
C LEU A 222 -6.16 -32.40 0.64
N ASN A 223 -6.07 -31.46 1.58
CA ASN A 223 -5.66 -31.73 2.96
C ASN A 223 -6.81 -31.46 3.93
N VAL A 224 -7.15 -32.44 4.76
CA VAL A 224 -8.09 -32.26 5.88
C VAL A 224 -7.30 -32.22 7.17
N ASN A 225 -7.44 -31.14 7.93
CA ASN A 225 -6.78 -30.99 9.22
C ASN A 225 -7.78 -31.05 10.37
N ASN A 226 -7.34 -31.57 11.50
CA ASN A 226 -8.10 -31.49 12.74
C ASN A 226 -7.93 -30.09 13.40
N VAL A 227 -8.66 -29.86 14.48
CA VAL A 227 -8.61 -28.55 15.21
C VAL A 227 -7.24 -28.21 15.80
N LEU A 228 -6.29 -29.15 15.84
CA LEU A 228 -4.91 -28.96 16.27
C LEU A 228 -3.96 -28.72 15.08
N GLY A 229 -4.48 -28.61 13.84
CA GLY A 229 -3.68 -28.39 12.64
C GLY A 229 -2.99 -29.65 12.09
N GLN A 230 -3.28 -30.85 12.63
CA GLN A 230 -2.69 -32.08 12.13
C GLN A 230 -3.46 -32.58 10.92
N VAL A 231 -2.75 -32.94 9.85
CA VAL A 231 -3.35 -33.55 8.65
C VAL A 231 -3.91 -34.93 9.03
N VAL A 232 -5.20 -35.09 8.84
CA VAL A 232 -5.92 -36.37 9.08
C VAL A 232 -6.30 -37.10 7.78
N TYR A 233 -6.24 -36.38 6.65
CA TYR A 233 -6.44 -36.94 5.32
C TYR A 233 -5.70 -36.08 4.29
N SER A 234 -5.11 -36.71 3.26
CA SER A 234 -4.45 -36.02 2.13
C SER A 234 -4.63 -36.88 0.87
N GLU A 235 -5.03 -36.23 -0.21
CA GLU A 235 -5.18 -36.84 -1.54
C GLU A 235 -4.81 -35.84 -2.66
#